data_66d370b1f0dd487831ea75671b27389e
#
_entry.id   66d370b1f0dd487831ea75671b27389e
#
_cell.length_a   1.000
_cell.length_b   1.000
_cell.length_c   1.000
_cell.angle_alpha   90.00
_cell.angle_beta   90.00
_cell.angle_gamma   90.00
#
_symmetry.space_group_name_H-M   'P 1'
#
loop_
_entity.id
_entity.type
_entity.pdbx_description
1 polymer ?
#
loop_
_entity_poly.entity_id
_entity_poly.type
_entity_poly.pdbx_seq_one_letter_code
_entity_poly.pdbx_strand_id
1 'polypeptide(L)'
;MFVVLKKSRVAIAMVLVALLACASVLIVYGIASKSQSVQAAAKRKIPVYSVQTDEKIAAISFDAAWGADKTLKILDILDEYDVKATFFLVGFWIDAYPETVKEISNRGHLIGNHSANHPHFNKLSKADMEKEISVVSDKVKELTGQTVGYFRAPFGEYNDTLMTVLEEQNLTGVQWDVDSLDWKGLSGSRIAERILPKTKNGSVILCHNNSEHILDALPVVLLGLKNKGLRLVRMDELVLTDNYYVDNNGTQHSAIT
;
A
#
# COMPACT_ATOMS: atom_id res chain seq x y z
N MET A 1 -40.69 23.31 -67.54
CA MET A 1 -41.72 23.50 -66.49
C MET A 1 -41.03 24.11 -65.25
N PHE A 2 -41.18 25.44 -65.09
CA PHE A 2 -40.55 26.12 -63.95
C PHE A 2 -41.45 26.05 -62.74
N VAL A 3 -41.02 25.46 -61.67
CA VAL A 3 -41.74 25.42 -60.39
C VAL A 3 -41.49 26.74 -59.65
N VAL A 4 -42.46 27.67 -59.67
CA VAL A 4 -42.42 28.90 -58.87
C VAL A 4 -42.82 28.60 -57.45
N LEU A 5 -41.85 28.39 -56.59
CA LEU A 5 -42.07 28.21 -55.15
C LEU A 5 -42.50 29.58 -54.56
N LYS A 6 -43.66 29.65 -53.83
CA LYS A 6 -44.04 30.86 -53.10
C LYS A 6 -42.94 31.20 -52.06
N LYS A 7 -42.57 32.53 -52.02
CA LYS A 7 -41.52 33.04 -51.11
C LYS A 7 -41.67 32.54 -49.64
N SER A 8 -42.91 32.35 -49.18
CA SER A 8 -43.20 31.82 -47.84
C SER A 8 -42.75 30.34 -47.63
N ARG A 9 -42.85 29.49 -48.68
CA ARG A 9 -42.43 28.11 -48.60
C ARG A 9 -40.90 27.95 -48.58
N VAL A 10 -40.20 28.85 -49.28
CA VAL A 10 -38.73 28.91 -49.23
C VAL A 10 -38.23 29.38 -47.86
N ALA A 11 -38.87 30.38 -47.29
CA ALA A 11 -38.54 30.85 -45.93
C ALA A 11 -38.76 29.78 -44.87
N ILE A 12 -39.89 29.06 -44.93
CA ILE A 12 -40.16 27.93 -44.02
C ILE A 12 -39.11 26.81 -44.17
N ALA A 13 -38.75 26.46 -45.40
CA ALA A 13 -37.72 25.44 -45.66
C ALA A 13 -36.33 25.85 -45.09
N MET A 14 -35.93 27.12 -45.24
CA MET A 14 -34.69 27.64 -44.66
C MET A 14 -34.69 27.60 -43.14
N VAL A 15 -35.82 27.95 -42.47
CA VAL A 15 -35.93 27.84 -41.02
C VAL A 15 -35.84 26.40 -40.55
N LEU A 16 -36.46 25.45 -41.25
CA LEU A 16 -36.38 24.04 -40.91
C LEU A 16 -34.95 23.46 -41.07
N VAL A 17 -34.25 23.87 -42.12
CA VAL A 17 -32.84 23.49 -42.33
C VAL A 17 -31.95 24.09 -41.23
N ALA A 18 -32.16 25.34 -40.84
CA ALA A 18 -31.43 25.96 -39.74
C ALA A 18 -31.70 25.27 -38.39
N LEU A 19 -32.96 24.89 -38.11
CA LEU A 19 -33.29 24.14 -36.88
C LEU A 19 -32.69 22.76 -36.85
N LEU A 20 -32.65 22.03 -37.99
CA LEU A 20 -31.98 20.74 -38.11
C LEU A 20 -30.47 20.86 -37.94
N ALA A 21 -29.86 21.91 -38.49
CA ALA A 21 -28.44 22.19 -38.31
C ALA A 21 -28.11 22.50 -36.81
N CYS A 22 -28.94 23.32 -36.16
CA CYS A 22 -28.77 23.57 -34.70
C CYS A 22 -28.96 22.30 -33.86
N ALA A 23 -29.95 21.48 -34.17
CA ALA A 23 -30.19 20.22 -33.46
C ALA A 23 -28.99 19.24 -33.63
N SER A 24 -28.43 19.14 -34.83
CA SER A 24 -27.24 18.30 -35.08
C SER A 24 -26.02 18.80 -34.33
N VAL A 25 -25.79 20.12 -34.26
CA VAL A 25 -24.71 20.72 -33.48
C VAL A 25 -24.89 20.42 -31.98
N LEU A 26 -26.10 20.54 -31.44
CA LEU A 26 -26.39 20.22 -30.03
C LEU A 26 -26.21 18.75 -29.72
N ILE A 27 -26.57 17.84 -30.64
CA ILE A 27 -26.32 16.39 -30.49
C ILE A 27 -24.85 16.10 -30.52
N VAL A 28 -24.08 16.66 -31.43
CA VAL A 28 -22.62 16.48 -31.51
C VAL A 28 -21.93 17.03 -30.25
N TYR A 29 -22.39 18.22 -29.76
CA TYR A 29 -21.89 18.82 -28.52
C TYR A 29 -22.22 17.94 -27.29
N GLY A 30 -23.45 17.41 -27.24
CA GLY A 30 -23.89 16.49 -26.18
C GLY A 30 -23.14 15.16 -26.19
N ILE A 31 -22.80 14.62 -27.36
CA ILE A 31 -21.97 13.40 -27.49
C ILE A 31 -20.53 13.71 -27.14
N ALA A 32 -19.97 14.83 -27.59
CA ALA A 32 -18.59 15.24 -27.27
C ALA A 32 -18.44 15.55 -25.76
N SER A 33 -19.41 16.21 -25.13
CA SER A 33 -19.39 16.45 -23.68
C SER A 33 -19.55 15.16 -22.85
N LYS A 34 -20.37 14.20 -23.31
CA LYS A 34 -20.43 12.86 -22.70
C LYS A 34 -19.14 12.06 -22.89
N SER A 35 -18.48 12.18 -24.03
CA SER A 35 -17.20 11.50 -24.25
C SER A 35 -16.05 12.11 -23.45
N GLN A 36 -16.10 13.41 -23.14
CA GLN A 36 -15.14 14.04 -22.23
C GLN A 36 -15.41 13.72 -20.74
N SER A 37 -16.65 13.44 -20.34
CA SER A 37 -16.97 13.01 -18.98
C SER A 37 -16.73 11.51 -18.71
N VAL A 38 -16.47 10.73 -19.74
CA VAL A 38 -15.93 9.36 -19.72
C VAL A 38 -14.40 9.38 -19.91
N GLN A 39 -13.76 10.53 -19.77
CA GLN A 39 -12.33 10.55 -19.52
C GLN A 39 -12.14 9.85 -18.18
N ALA A 40 -11.65 8.60 -18.26
CA ALA A 40 -11.53 7.65 -17.17
C ALA A 40 -11.16 8.40 -15.88
N ALA A 41 -12.03 8.34 -14.88
CA ALA A 41 -11.64 8.68 -13.52
C ALA A 41 -10.31 7.94 -13.30
N ALA A 42 -9.21 8.69 -13.16
CA ALA A 42 -7.90 8.11 -13.06
C ALA A 42 -7.99 7.02 -12.01
N LYS A 43 -7.68 5.77 -12.39
CA LYS A 43 -7.85 4.63 -11.48
C LYS A 43 -7.04 4.97 -10.23
N ARG A 44 -7.72 5.07 -9.08
CA ARG A 44 -7.08 5.40 -7.81
C ARG A 44 -5.89 4.48 -7.61
N LYS A 45 -4.73 5.04 -7.31
CA LYS A 45 -3.54 4.28 -6.98
C LYS A 45 -3.70 3.67 -5.58
N ILE A 46 -3.54 2.38 -5.47
CA ILE A 46 -3.79 1.62 -4.23
C ILE A 46 -2.50 0.89 -3.84
N PRO A 47 -2.02 0.99 -2.58
CA PRO A 47 -0.90 0.20 -2.10
C PRO A 47 -1.25 -1.29 -2.00
N VAL A 48 -0.25 -2.14 -1.85
CA VAL A 48 -0.43 -3.60 -1.72
C VAL A 48 -0.89 -3.94 -0.30
N TYR A 49 -2.04 -4.59 -0.17
CA TYR A 49 -2.58 -5.11 1.10
C TYR A 49 -2.33 -6.61 1.25
N SER A 50 -2.32 -7.33 0.13
CA SER A 50 -2.06 -8.77 0.05
C SER A 50 -1.62 -9.14 -1.36
N VAL A 51 -1.13 -10.35 -1.57
CA VAL A 51 -0.72 -10.88 -2.87
C VAL A 51 -1.55 -12.11 -3.22
N GLN A 52 -2.06 -12.18 -4.44
CA GLN A 52 -2.70 -13.39 -4.94
C GLN A 52 -1.61 -14.44 -5.28
N THR A 53 -1.57 -15.52 -4.52
CA THR A 53 -0.61 -16.60 -4.74
C THR A 53 -1.18 -17.94 -4.28
N ASP A 54 -0.80 -19.01 -4.97
CA ASP A 54 -1.08 -20.40 -4.57
C ASP A 54 -0.03 -20.95 -3.59
N GLU A 55 1.11 -20.25 -3.46
CA GLU A 55 2.13 -20.61 -2.48
C GLU A 55 1.60 -20.40 -1.06
N LYS A 56 1.93 -21.34 -0.18
CA LYS A 56 1.56 -21.25 1.25
C LYS A 56 2.52 -20.34 2.01
N ILE A 57 2.54 -19.06 1.62
CA ILE A 57 3.37 -18.02 2.23
C ILE A 57 2.51 -16.84 2.69
N ALA A 58 2.99 -16.14 3.73
CA ALA A 58 2.43 -14.87 4.20
C ALA A 58 3.59 -14.03 4.77
N ALA A 59 3.46 -12.70 4.77
CA ALA A 59 4.47 -11.83 5.38
C ALA A 59 4.03 -11.37 6.77
N ILE A 60 4.95 -11.44 7.75
CA ILE A 60 4.75 -10.77 9.04
C ILE A 60 5.63 -9.52 9.09
N SER A 61 5.04 -8.42 9.59
CA SER A 61 5.71 -7.14 9.66
C SER A 61 5.47 -6.43 10.98
N PHE A 62 6.43 -5.59 11.37
CA PHE A 62 6.41 -4.81 12.60
C PHE A 62 6.62 -3.34 12.28
N ASP A 63 5.68 -2.48 12.68
CA ASP A 63 5.89 -1.04 12.65
C ASP A 63 6.60 -0.60 13.94
N ALA A 64 7.71 0.13 13.83
CA ALA A 64 8.56 0.56 14.92
C ALA A 64 8.68 2.08 14.96
N ALA A 65 7.90 2.70 15.85
CA ALA A 65 7.89 4.14 16.07
C ALA A 65 8.31 4.53 17.50
N TRP A 66 7.92 3.77 18.51
CA TRP A 66 8.20 4.09 19.91
C TRP A 66 8.76 2.87 20.64
N GLY A 67 9.80 3.13 21.49
CA GLY A 67 10.42 2.11 22.32
C GLY A 67 11.14 1.01 21.53
N ALA A 68 12.15 0.37 22.15
CA ALA A 68 12.87 -0.76 21.55
C ALA A 68 13.10 -1.90 22.55
N ASP A 69 12.55 -1.78 23.75
CA ASP A 69 12.78 -2.72 24.88
C ASP A 69 12.37 -4.16 24.58
N LYS A 70 11.45 -4.37 23.64
CA LYS A 70 11.02 -5.71 23.22
C LYS A 70 11.63 -6.15 21.89
N THR A 71 12.22 -5.24 21.10
CA THR A 71 12.65 -5.54 19.73
C THR A 71 13.64 -6.68 19.66
N LEU A 72 14.68 -6.68 20.50
CA LEU A 72 15.67 -7.79 20.52
C LEU A 72 15.01 -9.13 20.89
N LYS A 73 14.07 -9.14 21.83
CA LYS A 73 13.31 -10.35 22.20
C LYS A 73 12.40 -10.83 21.08
N ILE A 74 11.81 -9.91 20.30
CA ILE A 74 11.06 -10.27 19.08
C ILE A 74 12.01 -10.96 18.08
N LEU A 75 13.21 -10.41 17.88
CA LEU A 75 14.22 -11.03 17.00
C LEU A 75 14.63 -12.43 17.49
N ASP A 76 14.82 -12.60 18.81
CA ASP A 76 15.14 -13.90 19.40
C ASP A 76 14.03 -14.93 19.14
N ILE A 77 12.76 -14.54 19.31
CA ILE A 77 11.62 -15.41 19.01
C ILE A 77 11.55 -15.72 17.50
N LEU A 78 11.76 -14.75 16.63
CA LEU A 78 11.76 -14.98 15.19
C LEU A 78 12.87 -15.96 14.78
N ASP A 79 14.05 -15.84 15.36
CA ASP A 79 15.17 -16.78 15.12
C ASP A 79 14.87 -18.18 15.63
N GLU A 80 14.24 -18.34 16.82
CA GLU A 80 13.82 -19.64 17.36
C GLU A 80 12.88 -20.39 16.40
N TYR A 81 11.99 -19.66 15.71
CA TYR A 81 11.04 -20.24 14.77
C TYR A 81 11.54 -20.25 13.32
N ASP A 82 12.79 -19.83 13.06
CA ASP A 82 13.38 -19.69 11.72
C ASP A 82 12.52 -18.81 10.78
N VAL A 83 12.08 -17.68 11.29
CA VAL A 83 11.22 -16.72 10.56
C VAL A 83 11.99 -15.42 10.33
N LYS A 84 11.98 -14.94 9.09
CA LYS A 84 12.44 -13.59 8.77
C LYS A 84 11.23 -12.69 8.49
N ALA A 85 11.26 -11.48 9.06
CA ALA A 85 10.18 -10.51 9.03
C ALA A 85 10.63 -9.21 8.35
N THR A 86 9.68 -8.29 8.15
CA THR A 86 9.96 -6.92 7.70
C THR A 86 9.64 -5.93 8.80
N PHE A 87 10.58 -5.03 9.09
CA PHE A 87 10.43 -3.96 10.09
C PHE A 87 10.32 -2.61 9.38
N PHE A 88 9.19 -1.92 9.53
CA PHE A 88 8.98 -0.57 9.02
C PHE A 88 9.38 0.43 10.10
N LEU A 89 10.51 1.12 9.89
CA LEU A 89 11.15 1.95 10.89
C LEU A 89 10.87 3.44 10.67
N VAL A 90 10.55 4.15 11.74
CA VAL A 90 10.44 5.61 11.76
C VAL A 90 11.82 6.24 11.95
N GLY A 91 12.08 7.38 11.32
CA GLY A 91 13.38 8.05 11.33
C GLY A 91 13.88 8.40 12.73
N PHE A 92 13.04 8.95 13.60
CA PHE A 92 13.45 9.26 14.97
C PHE A 92 13.71 7.99 15.82
N TRP A 93 13.07 6.86 15.50
CA TRP A 93 13.36 5.57 16.12
C TRP A 93 14.74 5.03 15.69
N ILE A 94 15.08 5.21 14.40
CA ILE A 94 16.41 4.87 13.87
C ILE A 94 17.49 5.66 14.60
N ASP A 95 17.29 6.98 14.79
CA ASP A 95 18.22 7.85 15.51
C ASP A 95 18.40 7.44 16.97
N ALA A 96 17.31 7.03 17.63
CA ALA A 96 17.34 6.64 19.03
C ALA A 96 17.97 5.25 19.27
N TYR A 97 17.86 4.33 18.28
CA TYR A 97 18.22 2.92 18.44
C TYR A 97 19.07 2.37 17.29
N PRO A 98 20.17 3.04 16.87
CA PRO A 98 20.93 2.62 15.68
C PRO A 98 21.52 1.22 15.79
N GLU A 99 21.91 0.77 16.98
CA GLU A 99 22.43 -0.59 17.16
C GLU A 99 21.33 -1.65 17.01
N THR A 100 20.10 -1.34 17.42
CA THR A 100 18.95 -2.23 17.18
C THR A 100 18.61 -2.32 15.69
N VAL A 101 18.76 -1.22 14.95
CA VAL A 101 18.58 -1.22 13.48
C VAL A 101 19.61 -2.14 12.81
N LYS A 102 20.88 -2.05 13.20
CA LYS A 102 21.93 -2.94 12.70
C LYS A 102 21.64 -4.40 13.03
N GLU A 103 21.15 -4.67 14.24
CA GLU A 103 20.81 -6.04 14.66
C GLU A 103 19.65 -6.62 13.85
N ILE A 104 18.59 -5.85 13.57
CA ILE A 104 17.50 -6.23 12.65
C ILE A 104 18.10 -6.66 11.29
N SER A 105 18.98 -5.84 10.73
CA SER A 105 19.62 -6.12 9.45
C SER A 105 20.54 -7.34 9.51
N ASN A 106 21.41 -7.44 10.53
CA ASN A 106 22.40 -8.51 10.67
C ASN A 106 21.76 -9.89 10.83
N ARG A 107 20.56 -9.95 11.44
CA ARG A 107 19.77 -11.19 11.57
C ARG A 107 18.97 -11.51 10.30
N GLY A 108 19.14 -10.76 9.20
CA GLY A 108 18.56 -11.04 7.89
C GLY A 108 17.09 -10.62 7.75
N HIS A 109 16.60 -9.75 8.62
CA HIS A 109 15.29 -9.12 8.45
C HIS A 109 15.36 -7.99 7.43
N LEU A 110 14.24 -7.73 6.77
CA LEU A 110 14.10 -6.61 5.83
C LEU A 110 13.71 -5.34 6.60
N ILE A 111 14.32 -4.22 6.22
CA ILE A 111 13.94 -2.91 6.73
C ILE A 111 13.13 -2.18 5.68
N GLY A 112 11.93 -1.75 6.07
CA GLY A 112 11.05 -0.87 5.34
C GLY A 112 11.04 0.55 5.93
N ASN A 113 10.48 1.48 5.20
CA ASN A 113 10.38 2.89 5.56
C ASN A 113 9.00 3.22 6.15
N HIS A 114 8.98 3.87 7.32
CA HIS A 114 7.74 4.32 7.99
C HIS A 114 7.72 5.84 8.22
N SER A 115 8.36 6.61 7.34
CA SER A 115 8.56 8.06 7.40
C SER A 115 9.54 8.54 8.47
N ALA A 116 10.02 9.78 8.33
CA ALA A 116 10.97 10.37 9.28
C ALA A 116 10.32 10.68 10.64
N ASN A 117 9.10 11.24 10.65
CA ASN A 117 8.46 11.82 11.83
C ASN A 117 7.05 11.30 12.13
N HIS A 118 6.59 10.24 11.44
CA HIS A 118 5.26 9.63 11.61
C HIS A 118 4.10 10.62 11.45
N PRO A 119 4.08 11.50 10.42
CA PRO A 119 3.03 12.48 10.22
C PRO A 119 1.77 11.90 9.55
N HIS A 120 0.68 12.66 9.55
CA HIS A 120 -0.48 12.40 8.72
C HIS A 120 -0.19 12.74 7.25
N PHE A 121 0.11 11.75 6.42
CA PHE A 121 0.53 11.95 5.03
C PHE A 121 -0.51 12.69 4.18
N ASN A 122 -1.79 12.49 4.44
CA ASN A 122 -2.86 13.21 3.73
C ASN A 122 -2.86 14.73 3.95
N LYS A 123 -2.07 15.23 4.91
CA LYS A 123 -1.92 16.66 5.21
C LYS A 123 -0.62 17.27 4.65
N LEU A 124 0.27 16.45 4.09
CA LEU A 124 1.56 16.89 3.60
C LEU A 124 1.49 17.38 2.15
N SER A 125 2.37 18.32 1.82
CA SER A 125 2.71 18.64 0.43
C SER A 125 3.53 17.50 -0.19
N LYS A 126 3.59 17.44 -1.55
CA LYS A 126 4.42 16.47 -2.25
C LYS A 126 5.89 16.55 -1.79
N ALA A 127 6.45 17.75 -1.69
CA ALA A 127 7.83 17.97 -1.26
C ALA A 127 8.10 17.49 0.18
N ASP A 128 7.12 17.67 1.10
CA ASP A 128 7.25 17.18 2.47
C ASP A 128 7.16 15.64 2.51
N MET A 129 6.30 15.02 1.69
CA MET A 129 6.25 13.56 1.55
C MET A 129 7.59 13.01 1.07
N GLU A 130 8.16 13.61 0.02
CA GLU A 130 9.47 13.23 -0.52
C GLU A 130 10.56 13.28 0.55
N LYS A 131 10.59 14.34 1.35
CA LYS A 131 11.56 14.53 2.44
C LYS A 131 11.37 13.51 3.56
N GLU A 132 10.13 13.28 3.99
CA GLU A 132 9.80 12.30 5.04
C GLU A 132 10.26 10.87 4.66
N ILE A 133 10.24 10.56 3.37
CA ILE A 133 10.63 9.25 2.85
C ILE A 133 12.14 9.17 2.64
N SER A 134 12.76 10.14 1.96
CA SER A 134 14.19 10.10 1.61
C SER A 134 15.09 10.02 2.84
N VAL A 135 14.78 10.80 3.89
CA VAL A 135 15.56 10.81 5.15
C VAL A 135 15.71 9.41 5.75
N VAL A 136 14.65 8.63 5.78
CA VAL A 136 14.70 7.26 6.34
C VAL A 136 15.46 6.31 5.42
N SER A 137 15.23 6.39 4.11
CA SER A 137 15.92 5.55 3.13
C SER A 137 17.44 5.75 3.19
N ASP A 138 17.89 7.01 3.32
CA ASP A 138 19.30 7.36 3.44
C ASP A 138 19.90 6.82 4.76
N LYS A 139 19.22 7.02 5.89
CA LYS A 139 19.67 6.51 7.20
C LYS A 139 19.82 4.98 7.23
N VAL A 140 18.83 4.26 6.69
CA VAL A 140 18.89 2.79 6.63
C VAL A 140 20.07 2.36 5.77
N LYS A 141 20.27 3.00 4.61
CA LYS A 141 21.40 2.72 3.71
C LYS A 141 22.76 2.97 4.39
N GLU A 142 22.88 4.07 5.11
CA GLU A 142 24.11 4.42 5.83
C GLU A 142 24.43 3.42 6.94
N LEU A 143 23.44 3.04 7.76
CA LEU A 143 23.62 2.19 8.92
C LEU A 143 23.84 0.71 8.58
N THR A 144 23.17 0.22 7.53
CA THR A 144 23.04 -1.23 7.29
C THR A 144 23.51 -1.67 5.90
N GLY A 145 23.68 -0.73 4.97
CA GLY A 145 23.91 -1.03 3.55
C GLY A 145 22.65 -1.51 2.79
N GLN A 146 21.52 -1.78 3.46
CA GLN A 146 20.27 -2.16 2.80
C GLN A 146 19.72 -1.00 1.99
N THR A 147 19.18 -1.31 0.80
CA THR A 147 18.35 -0.37 0.04
C THR A 147 16.89 -0.62 0.40
N VAL A 148 16.20 0.42 0.86
CA VAL A 148 14.77 0.33 1.19
C VAL A 148 13.97 0.23 -0.10
N GLY A 149 13.10 -0.78 -0.21
CA GLY A 149 12.21 -0.98 -1.36
C GLY A 149 10.72 -0.82 -1.02
N TYR A 150 10.39 -0.72 0.26
CA TYR A 150 9.00 -0.73 0.73
C TYR A 150 8.71 0.41 1.68
N PHE A 151 7.55 1.02 1.51
CA PHE A 151 7.06 2.10 2.36
C PHE A 151 5.69 1.73 2.94
N ARG A 152 5.51 1.98 4.23
CA ARG A 152 4.19 1.92 4.88
C ARG A 152 3.86 3.29 5.45
N ALA A 153 2.71 3.83 5.04
CA ALA A 153 2.27 5.15 5.52
C ALA A 153 1.81 5.07 6.98
N PRO A 154 2.23 6.02 7.83
CA PRO A 154 1.67 6.18 9.16
C PRO A 154 0.13 6.20 9.15
N PHE A 155 -0.49 5.57 10.14
CA PHE A 155 -1.95 5.45 10.28
C PHE A 155 -2.66 4.74 9.12
N GLY A 156 -1.93 4.15 8.15
CA GLY A 156 -2.49 3.61 6.92
C GLY A 156 -3.02 4.67 5.95
N GLU A 157 -2.67 5.95 6.13
CA GLU A 157 -3.14 7.06 5.31
C GLU A 157 -2.37 7.14 3.98
N TYR A 158 -3.10 7.16 2.86
CA TYR A 158 -2.50 7.39 1.54
C TYR A 158 -3.46 8.11 0.59
N ASN A 159 -2.89 8.72 -0.42
CA ASN A 159 -3.59 9.35 -1.54
C ASN A 159 -2.76 9.17 -2.81
N ASP A 160 -3.30 9.59 -3.96
CA ASP A 160 -2.63 9.41 -5.25
C ASP A 160 -1.31 10.19 -5.35
N THR A 161 -1.18 11.32 -4.60
CA THR A 161 0.07 12.09 -4.53
C THR A 161 1.17 11.26 -3.87
N LEU A 162 0.89 10.65 -2.71
CA LEU A 162 1.84 9.78 -2.04
C LEU A 162 2.23 8.60 -2.93
N MET A 163 1.25 7.94 -3.55
CA MET A 163 1.54 6.80 -4.43
C MET A 163 2.42 7.19 -5.63
N THR A 164 2.27 8.42 -6.14
CA THR A 164 3.14 8.96 -7.19
C THR A 164 4.56 9.22 -6.67
N VAL A 165 4.70 9.79 -5.47
CA VAL A 165 6.01 9.99 -4.81
C VAL A 165 6.73 8.67 -4.60
N LEU A 166 6.01 7.63 -4.17
CA LEU A 166 6.60 6.30 -3.97
C LEU A 166 7.12 5.72 -5.30
N GLU A 167 6.34 5.82 -6.38
CA GLU A 167 6.77 5.38 -7.71
C GLU A 167 8.02 6.14 -8.19
N GLU A 168 8.05 7.47 -8.02
CA GLU A 168 9.20 8.32 -8.39
C GLU A 168 10.46 7.98 -7.59
N GLN A 169 10.32 7.48 -6.36
CA GLN A 169 11.43 7.04 -5.49
C GLN A 169 11.72 5.53 -5.58
N ASN A 170 11.08 4.81 -6.50
CA ASN A 170 11.20 3.35 -6.67
C ASN A 170 10.85 2.57 -5.40
N LEU A 171 9.80 3.01 -4.69
CA LEU A 171 9.28 2.35 -3.50
C LEU A 171 7.90 1.73 -3.78
N THR A 172 7.68 0.55 -3.24
CA THR A 172 6.35 -0.07 -3.23
C THR A 172 5.62 0.31 -1.94
N GLY A 173 4.45 0.95 -2.10
CA GLY A 173 3.56 1.20 -0.97
C GLY A 173 2.88 -0.08 -0.51
N VAL A 174 3.00 -0.44 0.77
CA VAL A 174 2.38 -1.63 1.35
C VAL A 174 1.54 -1.30 2.57
N GLN A 175 0.44 -2.03 2.72
CA GLN A 175 -0.48 -1.99 3.85
C GLN A 175 -0.55 -3.39 4.49
N TRP A 176 -1.70 -3.83 4.94
CA TRP A 176 -1.98 -5.13 5.53
C TRP A 176 -3.42 -5.55 5.30
N ASP A 177 -3.67 -6.84 5.18
CA ASP A 177 -5.01 -7.43 5.21
C ASP A 177 -5.33 -8.09 6.56
N VAL A 178 -4.29 -8.33 7.40
CA VAL A 178 -4.43 -8.90 8.74
C VAL A 178 -3.88 -7.94 9.79
N ASP A 179 -4.78 -7.26 10.50
CA ASP A 179 -4.45 -6.33 11.60
C ASP A 179 -4.51 -7.05 12.94
N SER A 180 -3.38 -7.13 13.64
CA SER A 180 -3.30 -7.71 15.00
C SER A 180 -4.08 -6.90 16.03
N LEU A 181 -4.20 -5.59 15.85
CA LEU A 181 -4.65 -4.61 16.85
C LEU A 181 -3.91 -4.72 18.19
N ASP A 182 -2.67 -5.17 18.16
CA ASP A 182 -1.84 -5.41 19.34
C ASP A 182 -1.54 -4.14 20.14
N TRP A 183 -1.53 -2.98 19.48
CA TRP A 183 -1.38 -1.67 20.10
C TRP A 183 -2.55 -1.24 21.00
N LYS A 184 -3.68 -1.99 20.98
CA LYS A 184 -4.86 -1.72 21.82
C LYS A 184 -4.80 -2.38 23.19
N GLY A 185 -3.66 -2.91 23.62
CA GLY A 185 -3.51 -3.59 24.91
C GLY A 185 -4.25 -4.94 24.98
N LEU A 186 -4.46 -5.58 23.82
CA LEU A 186 -5.06 -6.91 23.78
C LEU A 186 -4.07 -7.93 24.36
N SER A 187 -4.58 -8.92 25.12
CA SER A 187 -3.77 -10.04 25.60
C SER A 187 -3.15 -10.84 24.44
N GLY A 188 -2.05 -11.54 24.68
CA GLY A 188 -1.38 -12.35 23.66
C GLY A 188 -2.31 -13.36 22.98
N SER A 189 -3.23 -13.99 23.73
CA SER A 189 -4.25 -14.90 23.18
C SER A 189 -5.22 -14.17 22.23
N ARG A 190 -5.68 -12.98 22.61
CA ARG A 190 -6.60 -12.19 21.76
C ARG A 190 -5.92 -11.68 20.49
N ILE A 191 -4.63 -11.36 20.54
CA ILE A 191 -3.83 -11.03 19.35
C ILE A 191 -3.76 -12.25 18.42
N ALA A 192 -3.44 -13.44 18.96
CA ALA A 192 -3.39 -14.67 18.17
C ALA A 192 -4.75 -15.04 17.56
N GLU A 193 -5.86 -14.92 18.31
CA GLU A 193 -7.23 -15.13 17.81
C GLU A 193 -7.61 -14.18 16.66
N ARG A 194 -7.00 -13.01 16.57
CA ARG A 194 -7.23 -12.07 15.46
C ARG A 194 -6.42 -12.45 14.23
N ILE A 195 -5.18 -12.88 14.40
CA ILE A 195 -4.26 -13.17 13.30
C ILE A 195 -4.56 -14.55 12.68
N LEU A 196 -4.61 -15.59 13.52
CA LEU A 196 -4.64 -16.98 13.02
C LEU A 196 -5.79 -17.28 12.06
N PRO A 197 -7.08 -16.95 12.33
CA PRO A 197 -8.17 -17.31 11.44
C PRO A 197 -8.19 -16.50 10.14
N LYS A 198 -7.60 -15.31 10.12
CA LYS A 198 -7.63 -14.40 8.98
C LYS A 198 -6.48 -14.60 8.01
N THR A 199 -5.34 -15.09 8.51
CA THR A 199 -4.15 -15.28 7.68
C THR A 199 -4.35 -16.42 6.70
N LYS A 200 -4.16 -16.12 5.42
CA LYS A 200 -4.22 -17.00 4.25
C LYS A 200 -2.98 -16.82 3.38
N ASN A 201 -2.87 -17.58 2.29
CA ASN A 201 -1.82 -17.38 1.30
C ASN A 201 -1.81 -15.92 0.82
N GLY A 202 -0.64 -15.33 0.76
CA GLY A 202 -0.42 -13.96 0.32
C GLY A 202 -0.80 -12.86 1.31
N SER A 203 -1.21 -13.19 2.53
CA SER A 203 -1.54 -12.19 3.56
C SER A 203 -0.32 -11.40 4.02
N VAL A 204 -0.56 -10.13 4.35
CA VAL A 204 0.38 -9.24 5.05
C VAL A 204 -0.15 -8.96 6.45
N ILE A 205 0.62 -9.36 7.46
CA ILE A 205 0.26 -9.22 8.88
C ILE A 205 0.93 -7.98 9.46
N LEU A 206 0.14 -7.10 10.10
CA LEU A 206 0.63 -5.96 10.87
C LEU A 206 0.73 -6.29 12.35
N CYS A 207 1.91 -6.05 12.92
CA CYS A 207 2.20 -5.98 14.35
C CYS A 207 3.00 -4.72 14.67
N HIS A 208 3.23 -4.44 15.96
CA HIS A 208 4.06 -3.33 16.44
C HIS A 208 5.14 -3.84 17.39
N ASN A 209 6.36 -3.27 17.30
CA ASN A 209 7.51 -3.74 18.08
C ASN A 209 7.39 -3.51 19.59
N ASN A 210 6.60 -2.54 20.02
CA ASN A 210 6.45 -2.14 21.43
C ASN A 210 5.11 -2.52 22.06
N SER A 211 4.26 -3.25 21.34
CA SER A 211 2.98 -3.71 21.87
C SER A 211 3.14 -4.45 23.21
N GLU A 212 2.24 -4.23 24.13
CA GLU A 212 2.34 -4.72 25.52
C GLU A 212 2.52 -6.24 25.59
N HIS A 213 1.73 -6.98 24.81
CA HIS A 213 1.66 -8.45 24.85
C HIS A 213 2.17 -9.14 23.58
N ILE A 214 3.00 -8.45 22.77
CA ILE A 214 3.51 -9.03 21.52
C ILE A 214 4.43 -10.24 21.79
N LEU A 215 5.21 -10.23 22.88
CA LEU A 215 6.09 -11.34 23.22
C LEU A 215 5.32 -12.60 23.63
N ASP A 216 4.13 -12.43 24.23
CA ASP A 216 3.24 -13.55 24.58
C ASP A 216 2.51 -14.08 23.33
N ALA A 217 2.13 -13.17 22.41
CA ALA A 217 1.37 -13.50 21.21
C ALA A 217 2.23 -14.21 20.15
N LEU A 218 3.46 -13.72 19.95
CA LEU A 218 4.28 -14.08 18.79
C LEU A 218 4.58 -15.58 18.69
N PRO A 219 5.01 -16.31 19.76
CA PRO A 219 5.21 -17.75 19.69
C PRO A 219 3.95 -18.52 19.28
N VAL A 220 2.79 -18.12 19.81
CA VAL A 220 1.49 -18.74 19.49
C VAL A 220 1.11 -18.52 18.04
N VAL A 221 1.33 -17.30 17.53
CA VAL A 221 1.06 -16.94 16.13
C VAL A 221 1.97 -17.73 15.18
N LEU A 222 3.29 -17.73 15.44
CA LEU A 222 4.27 -18.39 14.59
C LEU A 222 4.01 -19.90 14.52
N LEU A 223 3.81 -20.54 15.67
CA LEU A 223 3.48 -21.98 15.74
C LEU A 223 2.13 -22.27 15.05
N GLY A 224 1.11 -21.45 15.30
CA GLY A 224 -0.21 -21.63 14.71
C GLY A 224 -0.23 -21.51 13.19
N LEU A 225 0.52 -20.57 12.61
CA LEU A 225 0.63 -20.40 11.16
C LEU A 225 1.47 -21.56 10.54
N LYS A 226 2.56 -21.97 11.19
CA LYS A 226 3.34 -23.14 10.79
C LYS A 226 2.47 -24.41 10.76
N ASN A 227 1.63 -24.64 11.78
CA ASN A 227 0.71 -25.78 11.84
C ASN A 227 -0.37 -25.73 10.75
N LYS A 228 -0.73 -24.54 10.24
CA LYS A 228 -1.57 -24.37 9.05
C LYS A 228 -0.82 -24.65 7.73
N GLY A 229 0.49 -24.89 7.80
CA GLY A 229 1.36 -25.09 6.65
C GLY A 229 1.74 -23.79 5.95
N LEU A 230 1.56 -22.62 6.59
CA LEU A 230 2.00 -21.33 6.07
C LEU A 230 3.43 -21.06 6.50
N ARG A 231 4.30 -20.75 5.54
CA ARG A 231 5.65 -20.24 5.77
C ARG A 231 5.61 -18.71 5.82
N LEU A 232 6.12 -18.13 6.89
CA LEU A 232 6.26 -16.68 6.99
C LEU A 232 7.54 -16.21 6.29
N VAL A 233 7.42 -15.13 5.52
CA VAL A 233 8.49 -14.58 4.68
C VAL A 233 8.60 -13.08 4.86
N ARG A 234 9.70 -12.50 4.36
CA ARG A 234 9.87 -11.05 4.25
C ARG A 234 9.00 -10.49 3.13
N MET A 235 8.84 -9.16 3.12
CA MET A 235 8.03 -8.47 2.12
C MET A 235 8.58 -8.63 0.70
N ASP A 236 9.90 -8.67 0.55
CA ASP A 236 10.58 -8.84 -0.74
C ASP A 236 10.51 -10.27 -1.32
N GLU A 237 10.09 -11.24 -0.50
CA GLU A 237 9.81 -12.61 -0.94
C GLU A 237 8.33 -12.82 -1.30
N LEU A 238 7.45 -11.91 -0.84
CA LEU A 238 6.00 -12.00 -1.07
C LEU A 238 5.53 -11.07 -2.20
N VAL A 239 5.96 -9.80 -2.16
CA VAL A 239 5.45 -8.74 -3.03
C VAL A 239 6.13 -8.78 -4.39
N LEU A 240 5.33 -8.80 -5.46
CA LEU A 240 5.81 -8.79 -6.83
C LEU A 240 6.41 -7.43 -7.17
N THR A 241 7.54 -7.42 -7.86
CA THR A 241 8.26 -6.20 -8.24
C THR A 241 7.99 -5.75 -9.67
N ASP A 242 7.55 -6.66 -10.53
CA ASP A 242 7.30 -6.42 -11.94
C ASP A 242 6.09 -7.22 -12.45
N ASN A 243 5.57 -6.85 -13.62
CA ASN A 243 4.49 -7.55 -14.31
C ASN A 243 3.29 -7.86 -13.40
N TYR A 244 2.83 -6.86 -12.64
CA TYR A 244 1.68 -6.99 -11.74
C TYR A 244 0.68 -5.83 -11.91
N TYR A 245 -0.49 -6.04 -11.35
CA TYR A 245 -1.45 -4.97 -11.06
C TYR A 245 -2.03 -5.14 -9.65
N VAL A 246 -2.53 -4.05 -9.09
CA VAL A 246 -3.25 -4.06 -7.81
C VAL A 246 -4.73 -3.80 -8.08
N ASP A 247 -5.59 -4.67 -7.56
CA ASP A 247 -7.04 -4.53 -7.69
C ASP A 247 -7.62 -3.50 -6.71
N ASN A 248 -8.93 -3.26 -6.78
CA ASN A 248 -9.59 -2.26 -5.93
C ASN A 248 -9.61 -2.62 -4.43
N ASN A 249 -9.30 -3.86 -4.07
CA ASN A 249 -9.20 -4.33 -2.69
C ASN A 249 -7.75 -4.26 -2.17
N GLY A 250 -6.80 -3.85 -3.01
CA GLY A 250 -5.38 -3.83 -2.67
C GLY A 250 -4.69 -5.18 -2.83
N THR A 251 -5.32 -6.16 -3.47
CA THR A 251 -4.66 -7.43 -3.78
C THR A 251 -3.79 -7.26 -5.02
N GLN A 252 -2.51 -7.61 -4.89
CA GLN A 252 -1.57 -7.64 -6.01
C GLN A 252 -1.69 -8.96 -6.76
N HIS A 253 -1.80 -8.89 -8.08
CA HIS A 253 -1.93 -10.02 -8.98
C HIS A 253 -0.81 -10.02 -10.01
N SER A 254 -0.30 -11.19 -10.39
CA SER A 254 0.56 -11.31 -11.58
C SER A 254 -0.22 -10.90 -12.83
N ALA A 255 0.41 -10.08 -13.68
CA ALA A 255 -0.12 -9.74 -15.00
C ALA A 255 0.25 -10.78 -16.08
N ILE A 256 1.06 -11.77 -15.73
CA ILE A 256 1.45 -12.87 -16.61
C ILE A 256 0.44 -14.02 -16.38
N THR A 257 -0.34 -14.32 -17.37
CA THR A 257 -1.23 -15.51 -17.44
C THR A 257 -0.54 -16.66 -18.14
#